data_4ad888a1bd4cbc0fb298e2914e26966f
#
_entry.id   4ad888a1bd4cbc0fb298e2914e26966f
#
_cell.length_a   1.000
_cell.length_b   1.000
_cell.length_c   1.000
_cell.angle_alpha   90.00
_cell.angle_beta   90.00
_cell.angle_gamma   90.00
#
_symmetry.space_group_name_H-M   'P 1'
#
loop_
_entity.id
_entity.type
_entity.pdbx_description
1 polymer ?
#
loop_
_entity_poly.entity_id
_entity_poly.type
_entity_poly.pdbx_seq_one_letter_code
_entity_poly.pdbx_strand_id
1 'polypeptide(L)'
;MKTRFVYQILYNNAALFLYYLRVIDQRANQVEDLLHETYENKDLIQLYDLEKCLVYFTTALKSNEVVLEKLRKHIGLRHYEEDEELLEDVIIENKQAMEMTDIYHNILRSTMSLFGSIIDNNLNQVMKFLAAITIILELPTMISGLYGMNVNGVGMPFATKAYGFAAISIFSLIVCLIAVYILKKKHIL
;
A
#
# COMPACT_ATOMS: atom_id res chain seq x y z
N MET A 1 18.15 13.46 -46.18
CA MET A 1 19.04 12.56 -45.41
C MET A 1 19.29 12.98 -43.96
N LYS A 2 19.66 14.22 -43.64
CA LYS A 2 19.93 14.68 -42.25
C LYS A 2 18.66 14.65 -41.37
N THR A 3 17.55 15.12 -41.88
CA THR A 3 16.25 15.18 -41.17
C THR A 3 15.74 13.78 -40.81
N ARG A 4 15.76 12.85 -41.77
CA ARG A 4 15.36 11.45 -41.54
C ARG A 4 16.20 10.78 -40.47
N PHE A 5 17.49 11.02 -40.42
CA PHE A 5 18.37 10.50 -39.39
C PHE A 5 17.98 11.00 -37.99
N VAL A 6 17.65 12.29 -37.84
CA VAL A 6 17.18 12.86 -36.57
C VAL A 6 15.86 12.22 -36.14
N TYR A 7 14.92 12.07 -37.09
CA TYR A 7 13.62 11.45 -36.76
C TYR A 7 13.76 9.97 -36.39
N GLN A 8 14.69 9.23 -37.02
CA GLN A 8 14.99 7.84 -36.63
C GLN A 8 15.56 7.75 -35.22
N ILE A 9 16.40 8.70 -34.80
CA ILE A 9 16.91 8.76 -33.42
C ILE A 9 15.75 9.01 -32.45
N LEU A 10 14.85 9.95 -32.75
CA LEU A 10 13.71 10.27 -31.92
C LEU A 10 12.71 9.10 -31.83
N TYR A 11 12.51 8.40 -32.94
CA TYR A 11 11.69 7.19 -32.99
C TYR A 11 12.25 6.11 -32.06
N ASN A 12 13.52 5.79 -32.21
CA ASN A 12 14.19 4.82 -31.36
C ASN A 12 14.18 5.23 -29.89
N ASN A 13 14.28 6.53 -29.59
CA ASN A 13 14.17 7.04 -28.24
C ASN A 13 12.76 6.80 -27.66
N ALA A 14 11.70 7.08 -28.42
CA ALA A 14 10.32 6.81 -28.02
C ALA A 14 10.08 5.29 -27.79
N ALA A 15 10.58 4.46 -28.70
CA ALA A 15 10.51 3.01 -28.57
C ALA A 15 11.27 2.48 -27.32
N LEU A 16 12.40 3.10 -26.96
CA LEU A 16 13.13 2.78 -25.72
C LEU A 16 12.35 3.14 -24.48
N PHE A 17 11.63 4.28 -24.46
CA PHE A 17 10.73 4.61 -23.35
C PHE A 17 9.66 3.54 -23.17
N LEU A 18 8.99 3.10 -24.26
CA LEU A 18 8.00 2.04 -24.21
C LEU A 18 8.58 0.71 -23.73
N TYR A 19 9.80 0.37 -24.13
CA TYR A 19 10.50 -0.82 -23.66
C TYR A 19 10.73 -0.76 -22.14
N TYR A 20 11.32 0.35 -21.64
CA TYR A 20 11.59 0.49 -20.21
C TYR A 20 10.32 0.61 -19.37
N LEU A 21 9.24 1.16 -19.89
CA LEU A 21 7.93 1.15 -19.23
C LEU A 21 7.43 -0.27 -18.98
N ARG A 22 7.59 -1.18 -19.96
CA ARG A 22 7.27 -2.60 -19.76
C ARG A 22 8.17 -3.27 -18.72
N VAL A 23 9.43 -2.90 -18.67
CA VAL A 23 10.38 -3.41 -17.64
C VAL A 23 9.95 -2.93 -16.25
N ILE A 24 9.54 -1.66 -16.12
CA ILE A 24 9.04 -1.09 -14.86
C ILE A 24 7.78 -1.82 -14.43
N ASP A 25 6.84 -2.04 -15.34
CA ASP A 25 5.58 -2.76 -15.08
C ASP A 25 5.86 -4.19 -14.59
N GLN A 26 6.70 -4.93 -15.30
CA GLN A 26 7.09 -6.28 -14.88
C GLN A 26 7.75 -6.29 -13.50
N ARG A 27 8.60 -5.30 -13.21
CA ARG A 27 9.25 -5.19 -11.91
C ARG A 27 8.27 -4.83 -10.81
N ALA A 28 7.32 -3.95 -11.11
CA ALA A 28 6.26 -3.58 -10.18
C ALA A 28 5.40 -4.78 -9.78
N ASN A 29 4.98 -5.59 -10.75
CA ASN A 29 4.21 -6.82 -10.51
C ASN A 29 5.00 -7.82 -9.64
N GLN A 30 6.30 -8.00 -9.90
CA GLN A 30 7.15 -8.86 -9.06
C GLN A 30 7.25 -8.37 -7.60
N VAL A 31 7.35 -7.06 -7.39
CA VAL A 31 7.41 -6.48 -6.06
C VAL A 31 6.05 -6.56 -5.37
N GLU A 32 4.96 -6.40 -6.11
CA GLU A 32 3.59 -6.57 -5.61
C GLU A 32 3.35 -8.00 -5.11
N ASP A 33 3.77 -9.01 -5.88
CA ASP A 33 3.69 -10.42 -5.47
C ASP A 33 4.46 -10.67 -4.15
N LEU A 34 5.69 -10.12 -4.03
CA LEU A 34 6.48 -10.22 -2.80
C LEU A 34 5.81 -9.53 -1.61
N LEU A 35 5.19 -8.37 -1.82
CA LEU A 35 4.45 -7.65 -0.79
C LEU A 35 3.25 -8.44 -0.26
N HIS A 36 2.58 -9.22 -1.11
CA HIS A 36 1.51 -10.11 -0.67
C HIS A 36 2.00 -11.23 0.25
N GLU A 37 3.26 -11.65 0.13
CA GLU A 37 3.83 -12.73 0.93
C GLU A 37 4.50 -12.23 2.22
N THR A 38 5.25 -11.15 2.15
CA THR A 38 6.19 -10.75 3.23
C THR A 38 5.80 -9.50 4.00
N TYR A 39 5.03 -8.58 3.40
CA TYR A 39 4.69 -7.25 3.95
C TYR A 39 5.92 -6.45 4.43
N GLU A 40 7.08 -6.61 3.76
CA GLU A 40 8.29 -5.92 4.18
C GLU A 40 8.35 -4.47 3.67
N ASN A 41 8.79 -3.56 4.55
CA ASN A 41 8.92 -2.14 4.19
C ASN A 41 9.89 -1.89 3.02
N LYS A 42 10.87 -2.78 2.81
CA LYS A 42 11.83 -2.66 1.70
C LYS A 42 11.14 -2.76 0.34
N ASP A 43 10.07 -3.56 0.24
CA ASP A 43 9.35 -3.78 -1.02
C ASP A 43 8.46 -2.57 -1.34
N LEU A 44 7.87 -1.93 -0.33
CA LEU A 44 7.21 -0.62 -0.50
C LEU A 44 8.18 0.46 -0.98
N ILE A 45 9.41 0.47 -0.49
CA ILE A 45 10.45 1.40 -0.95
C ILE A 45 10.80 1.13 -2.42
N GLN A 46 10.87 -0.13 -2.84
CA GLN A 46 11.09 -0.47 -4.25
C GLN A 46 9.96 0.05 -5.16
N LEU A 47 8.69 -0.11 -4.75
CA LEU A 47 7.55 0.47 -5.50
C LEU A 47 7.64 1.99 -5.60
N TYR A 48 8.01 2.66 -4.52
CA TYR A 48 8.23 4.10 -4.51
C TYR A 48 9.36 4.53 -5.47
N ASP A 49 10.45 3.79 -5.53
CA ASP A 49 11.55 4.07 -6.46
C ASP A 49 11.10 3.89 -7.93
N LEU A 50 10.26 2.89 -8.21
CA LEU A 50 9.66 2.71 -9.54
C LEU A 50 8.69 3.86 -9.88
N GLU A 51 7.86 4.31 -8.94
CA GLU A 51 6.99 5.49 -9.11
C GLU A 51 7.82 6.74 -9.44
N LYS A 52 8.91 6.95 -8.73
CA LYS A 52 9.83 8.06 -8.98
C LYS A 52 10.43 8.00 -10.38
N CYS A 53 10.77 6.81 -10.90
CA CYS A 53 11.21 6.63 -12.28
C CYS A 53 10.13 7.08 -13.28
N LEU A 54 8.86 6.73 -13.04
CA LEU A 54 7.75 7.15 -13.90
C LEU A 54 7.55 8.67 -13.90
N VAL A 55 7.75 9.35 -12.77
CA VAL A 55 7.74 10.82 -12.71
C VAL A 55 8.82 11.44 -13.60
N TYR A 56 10.02 10.88 -13.60
CA TYR A 56 11.08 11.32 -14.52
C TYR A 56 10.72 11.04 -15.99
N PHE A 57 10.11 9.89 -16.29
CA PHE A 57 9.66 9.55 -17.63
C PHE A 57 8.60 10.52 -18.12
N THR A 58 7.57 10.80 -17.28
CA THR A 58 6.54 11.82 -17.61
C THR A 58 7.15 13.16 -17.96
N THR A 59 8.14 13.61 -17.18
CA THR A 59 8.81 14.89 -17.40
C THR A 59 9.60 14.90 -18.71
N ALA A 60 10.34 13.83 -18.99
CA ALA A 60 11.13 13.68 -20.21
C ALA A 60 10.24 13.60 -21.46
N LEU A 61 9.20 12.78 -21.41
CA LEU A 61 8.27 12.59 -22.53
C LEU A 61 7.49 13.87 -22.85
N LYS A 62 7.04 14.64 -21.83
CA LYS A 62 6.44 15.96 -22.03
C LYS A 62 7.40 16.97 -22.66
N SER A 63 8.68 16.91 -22.27
CA SER A 63 9.70 17.75 -22.90
C SER A 63 9.93 17.34 -24.35
N ASN A 64 9.93 16.05 -24.66
CA ASN A 64 10.03 15.53 -26.03
C ASN A 64 8.82 15.99 -26.86
N GLU A 65 7.60 15.91 -26.31
CA GLU A 65 6.38 16.37 -27.00
C GLU A 65 6.50 17.82 -27.47
N VAL A 66 7.00 18.71 -26.60
CA VAL A 66 7.22 20.13 -26.97
C VAL A 66 8.21 20.26 -28.13
N VAL A 67 9.26 19.46 -28.16
CA VAL A 67 10.25 19.46 -29.25
C VAL A 67 9.62 18.92 -30.53
N LEU A 68 8.90 17.82 -30.47
CA LEU A 68 8.22 17.19 -31.61
C LEU A 68 7.19 18.15 -32.24
N GLU A 69 6.41 18.85 -31.41
CA GLU A 69 5.46 19.84 -31.88
C GLU A 69 6.14 21.04 -32.59
N LYS A 70 7.30 21.47 -32.09
CA LYS A 70 8.10 22.50 -32.77
C LYS A 70 8.65 22.00 -34.11
N LEU A 71 9.14 20.77 -34.15
CA LEU A 71 9.63 20.15 -35.39
C LEU A 71 8.51 20.04 -36.44
N ARG A 72 7.30 19.62 -36.02
CA ARG A 72 6.12 19.54 -36.88
C ARG A 72 5.74 20.88 -37.50
N LYS A 73 5.88 22.00 -36.76
CA LYS A 73 5.56 23.35 -37.23
C LYS A 73 6.64 23.96 -38.08
N HIS A 74 7.87 23.42 -38.12
CA HIS A 74 8.99 24.01 -38.81
C HIS A 74 8.97 23.69 -40.32
N ILE A 75 8.52 24.63 -41.12
CA ILE A 75 8.28 24.52 -42.59
C ILE A 75 9.57 24.10 -43.33
N GLY A 76 10.76 24.48 -42.86
CA GLY A 76 12.05 24.19 -43.53
C GLY A 76 12.51 22.71 -43.43
N LEU A 77 11.86 21.89 -42.61
CA LEU A 77 12.19 20.47 -42.43
C LEU A 77 11.29 19.51 -43.25
N ARG A 78 10.23 20.07 -43.88
CA ARG A 78 9.26 19.27 -44.67
C ARG A 78 9.73 19.16 -46.14
N HIS A 79 10.76 18.37 -46.39
CA HIS A 79 11.28 18.25 -47.74
C HIS A 79 10.80 17.01 -48.49
N TYR A 80 10.33 15.99 -47.76
CA TYR A 80 9.88 14.71 -48.31
C TYR A 80 8.69 14.20 -47.52
N GLU A 81 7.69 13.65 -48.24
CA GLU A 81 6.47 13.04 -47.66
C GLU A 81 6.80 11.92 -46.66
N GLU A 82 7.78 11.08 -46.99
CA GLU A 82 8.30 10.03 -46.10
C GLU A 82 8.91 10.53 -44.77
N ASP A 83 9.44 11.75 -44.74
CA ASP A 83 9.98 12.34 -43.51
C ASP A 83 8.85 12.88 -42.63
N GLU A 84 7.73 13.31 -43.23
CA GLU A 84 6.53 13.76 -42.49
C GLU A 84 5.81 12.58 -41.84
N GLU A 85 5.64 11.46 -42.56
CA GLU A 85 5.11 10.21 -42.01
C GLU A 85 5.93 9.70 -40.82
N LEU A 86 7.26 9.67 -40.97
CA LEU A 86 8.15 9.25 -39.89
C LEU A 86 8.05 10.17 -38.66
N LEU A 87 7.90 11.48 -38.84
CA LEU A 87 7.72 12.42 -37.72
C LEU A 87 6.36 12.15 -37.01
N GLU A 88 5.33 11.86 -37.79
CA GLU A 88 4.01 11.54 -37.23
C GLU A 88 4.06 10.24 -36.41
N ASP A 89 4.75 9.23 -36.89
CA ASP A 89 5.00 7.98 -36.15
C ASP A 89 5.72 8.26 -34.82
N VAL A 90 6.76 9.12 -34.82
CA VAL A 90 7.46 9.50 -33.58
C VAL A 90 6.54 10.21 -32.59
N ILE A 91 5.65 11.07 -33.08
CA ILE A 91 4.68 11.78 -32.23
C ILE A 91 3.70 10.79 -31.60
N ILE A 92 3.22 9.83 -32.41
CA ILE A 92 2.30 8.78 -31.95
C ILE A 92 2.97 7.92 -30.86
N GLU A 93 4.18 7.43 -31.12
CA GLU A 93 4.94 6.61 -30.15
C GLU A 93 5.24 7.38 -28.83
N ASN A 94 5.63 8.66 -28.94
CA ASN A 94 5.85 9.50 -27.76
C ASN A 94 4.55 9.68 -26.95
N LYS A 95 3.43 9.92 -27.64
CA LYS A 95 2.13 10.05 -27.00
C LYS A 95 1.70 8.75 -26.32
N GLN A 96 1.88 7.63 -26.98
CA GLN A 96 1.60 6.31 -26.40
C GLN A 96 2.45 6.08 -25.14
N ALA A 97 3.75 6.42 -25.18
CA ALA A 97 4.62 6.32 -24.02
C ALA A 97 4.14 7.21 -22.86
N MET A 98 3.65 8.41 -23.15
CA MET A 98 3.08 9.31 -22.12
C MET A 98 1.84 8.70 -21.48
N GLU A 99 0.89 8.24 -22.30
CA GLU A 99 -0.35 7.62 -21.81
C GLU A 99 -0.05 6.38 -20.96
N MET A 100 0.86 5.50 -21.39
CA MET A 100 1.28 4.34 -20.61
C MET A 100 1.98 4.73 -19.30
N THR A 101 2.81 5.77 -19.32
CA THR A 101 3.47 6.28 -18.12
C THR A 101 2.46 6.76 -17.10
N ASP A 102 1.44 7.50 -17.52
CA ASP A 102 0.37 7.98 -16.65
C ASP A 102 -0.47 6.82 -16.07
N ILE A 103 -0.76 5.79 -16.89
CA ILE A 103 -1.47 4.60 -16.44
C ILE A 103 -0.67 3.86 -15.37
N TYR A 104 0.61 3.56 -15.63
CA TYR A 104 1.45 2.83 -14.67
C TYR A 104 1.70 3.63 -13.39
N HIS A 105 1.87 4.95 -13.50
CA HIS A 105 1.96 5.83 -12.35
C HIS A 105 0.72 5.74 -11.46
N ASN A 106 -0.48 5.79 -12.06
CA ASN A 106 -1.73 5.68 -11.32
C ASN A 106 -1.91 4.29 -10.68
N ILE A 107 -1.52 3.22 -11.38
CA ILE A 107 -1.56 1.85 -10.85
C ILE A 107 -0.64 1.74 -9.63
N LEU A 108 0.65 2.12 -9.76
CA LEU A 108 1.61 2.04 -8.66
C LEU A 108 1.17 2.83 -7.44
N ARG A 109 0.67 4.06 -7.65
CA ARG A 109 0.15 4.89 -6.58
C ARG A 109 -1.04 4.25 -5.87
N SER A 110 -1.95 3.64 -6.63
CA SER A 110 -3.10 2.93 -6.08
C SER A 110 -2.68 1.69 -5.30
N THR A 111 -1.73 0.92 -5.83
CA THR A 111 -1.14 -0.26 -5.17
C THR A 111 -0.49 0.12 -3.84
N MET A 112 0.35 1.16 -3.81
CA MET A 112 0.96 1.64 -2.55
C MET A 112 -0.09 2.09 -1.52
N SER A 113 -1.13 2.79 -1.95
CA SER A 113 -2.24 3.20 -1.08
C SER A 113 -3.01 2.00 -0.52
N LEU A 114 -3.25 0.98 -1.35
CA LEU A 114 -3.90 -0.26 -0.93
C LEU A 114 -3.08 -0.98 0.14
N PHE A 115 -1.77 -1.15 -0.07
CA PHE A 115 -0.89 -1.79 0.91
C PHE A 115 -0.81 -0.99 2.22
N GLY A 116 -0.75 0.35 2.16
CA GLY A 116 -0.87 1.19 3.36
C GLY A 116 -2.14 0.89 4.15
N SER A 117 -3.28 0.82 3.47
CA SER A 117 -4.57 0.50 4.09
C SER A 117 -4.63 -0.93 4.67
N ILE A 118 -3.99 -1.91 4.03
CA ILE A 118 -3.89 -3.28 4.53
C ILE A 118 -3.04 -3.32 5.80
N ILE A 119 -1.90 -2.63 5.82
CA ILE A 119 -1.01 -2.54 6.99
C ILE A 119 -1.75 -1.90 8.17
N ASP A 120 -2.46 -0.80 7.95
CA ASP A 120 -3.27 -0.12 8.96
C ASP A 120 -4.39 -1.01 9.51
N ASN A 121 -5.04 -1.78 8.62
CA ASN A 121 -6.07 -2.73 9.04
C ASN A 121 -5.48 -3.88 9.88
N ASN A 122 -4.33 -4.42 9.49
CA ASN A 122 -3.64 -5.47 10.23
C ASN A 122 -3.19 -4.97 11.61
N LEU A 123 -2.64 -3.76 11.68
CA LEU A 123 -2.29 -3.12 12.95
C LEU A 123 -3.52 -2.95 13.85
N ASN A 124 -4.64 -2.50 13.31
CA ASN A 124 -5.88 -2.35 14.04
C ASN A 124 -6.41 -3.71 14.55
N GLN A 125 -6.28 -4.79 13.78
CA GLN A 125 -6.61 -6.13 14.24
C GLN A 125 -5.73 -6.58 15.42
N VAL A 126 -4.41 -6.37 15.33
CA VAL A 126 -3.48 -6.69 16.42
C VAL A 126 -3.80 -5.87 17.67
N MET A 127 -4.10 -4.60 17.53
CA MET A 127 -4.49 -3.73 18.64
C MET A 127 -5.80 -4.16 19.29
N LYS A 128 -6.81 -4.55 18.50
CA LYS A 128 -8.07 -5.11 19.01
C LYS A 128 -7.84 -6.41 19.79
N PHE A 129 -7.01 -7.30 19.25
CA PHE A 129 -6.65 -8.55 19.91
C PHE A 129 -5.93 -8.30 21.24
N LEU A 130 -4.96 -7.38 21.27
CA LEU A 130 -4.24 -7.01 22.48
C LEU A 130 -5.17 -6.42 23.54
N ALA A 131 -6.06 -5.50 23.11
CA ALA A 131 -7.07 -4.92 24.00
C ALA A 131 -8.00 -5.99 24.57
N ALA A 132 -8.43 -6.94 23.74
CA ALA A 132 -9.29 -8.04 24.19
C ALA A 132 -8.60 -8.92 25.25
N ILE A 133 -7.34 -9.31 25.03
CA ILE A 133 -6.56 -10.08 26.02
C ILE A 133 -6.40 -9.28 27.30
N THR A 134 -6.08 -7.98 27.21
CA THR A 134 -5.94 -7.11 28.37
C THR A 134 -7.22 -7.08 29.20
N ILE A 135 -8.37 -6.89 28.58
CA ILE A 135 -9.67 -6.90 29.27
C ILE A 135 -9.91 -8.23 29.97
N ILE A 136 -9.64 -9.36 29.29
CA ILE A 136 -9.85 -10.70 29.85
C ILE A 136 -8.98 -10.93 31.08
N LEU A 137 -7.71 -10.48 31.07
CA LEU A 137 -6.79 -10.63 32.19
C LEU A 137 -7.07 -9.65 33.34
N GLU A 138 -7.55 -8.46 33.01
CA GLU A 138 -7.86 -7.41 33.99
C GLU A 138 -9.07 -7.75 34.86
N LEU A 139 -10.07 -8.43 34.32
CA LEU A 139 -11.29 -8.78 35.06
C LEU A 139 -11.03 -9.63 36.30
N PRO A 140 -10.30 -10.76 36.25
CA PRO A 140 -9.91 -11.51 37.45
C PRO A 140 -9.01 -10.71 38.38
N THR A 141 -8.09 -9.93 37.83
CA THR A 141 -7.15 -9.13 38.60
C THR A 141 -7.89 -8.08 39.43
N MET A 142 -8.89 -7.41 38.82
CA MET A 142 -9.73 -6.43 39.51
C MET A 142 -10.54 -7.10 40.63
N ILE A 143 -11.17 -8.27 40.37
CA ILE A 143 -11.92 -9.01 41.37
C ILE A 143 -11.01 -9.42 42.54
N SER A 144 -9.86 -10.01 42.22
CA SER A 144 -8.89 -10.46 43.21
C SER A 144 -8.29 -9.28 44.02
N GLY A 145 -8.04 -8.14 43.34
CA GLY A 145 -7.57 -6.91 43.99
C GLY A 145 -8.56 -6.34 45.03
N LEU A 146 -9.85 -6.33 44.69
CA LEU A 146 -10.92 -5.91 45.60
C LEU A 146 -10.97 -6.81 46.87
N TYR A 147 -10.85 -8.13 46.67
CA TYR A 147 -10.85 -9.07 47.80
C TYR A 147 -9.52 -9.18 48.55
N GLY A 148 -8.41 -8.70 47.95
CA GLY A 148 -7.11 -8.60 48.58
C GLY A 148 -6.91 -7.35 49.45
N MET A 149 -7.89 -6.46 49.53
CA MET A 149 -7.77 -5.24 50.34
C MET A 149 -7.78 -5.56 51.83
N ASN A 150 -6.90 -4.88 52.61
CA ASN A 150 -6.85 -4.96 54.05
C ASN A 150 -7.96 -4.11 54.72
N VAL A 151 -9.22 -4.41 54.40
CA VAL A 151 -10.39 -3.76 55.00
C VAL A 151 -11.17 -4.75 55.82
N ASN A 152 -12.03 -4.28 56.74
CA ASN A 152 -12.87 -5.14 57.52
C ASN A 152 -13.88 -5.89 56.58
N GLY A 153 -13.81 -7.18 56.55
CA GLY A 153 -14.63 -8.06 55.67
C GLY A 153 -16.14 -8.04 55.95
N VAL A 154 -16.62 -7.28 56.93
CA VAL A 154 -18.03 -7.09 57.26
C VAL A 154 -18.72 -6.27 56.16
N GLY A 155 -19.26 -6.92 55.15
CA GLY A 155 -19.89 -6.26 54.01
C GLY A 155 -19.34 -6.79 52.65
N MET A 156 -18.27 -7.54 52.68
CA MET A 156 -17.80 -8.23 51.49
C MET A 156 -18.53 -9.57 51.32
N PRO A 157 -19.26 -9.81 50.18
CA PRO A 157 -19.92 -11.08 49.94
C PRO A 157 -18.97 -12.27 50.06
N PHE A 158 -19.33 -13.28 50.80
CA PHE A 158 -18.57 -14.54 51.01
C PHE A 158 -17.20 -14.41 51.71
N ALA A 159 -16.70 -13.22 52.06
CA ALA A 159 -15.34 -13.03 52.65
C ALA A 159 -15.12 -13.77 53.95
N THR A 160 -16.18 -13.97 54.75
CA THR A 160 -16.13 -14.61 56.08
C THR A 160 -16.51 -16.11 56.03
N LYS A 161 -16.85 -16.67 54.83
CA LYS A 161 -17.26 -18.06 54.70
C LYS A 161 -16.10 -18.97 54.32
N ALA A 162 -16.08 -20.21 54.85
CA ALA A 162 -15.02 -21.18 54.54
C ALA A 162 -14.90 -21.52 53.04
N TYR A 163 -16.02 -21.42 52.29
CA TYR A 163 -16.05 -21.61 50.82
C TYR A 163 -15.88 -20.30 50.02
N GLY A 164 -15.60 -19.19 50.70
CA GLY A 164 -15.54 -17.87 50.07
C GLY A 164 -14.52 -17.79 48.91
N PHE A 165 -13.33 -18.33 49.10
CA PHE A 165 -12.33 -18.38 48.05
C PHE A 165 -12.80 -19.11 46.78
N ALA A 166 -13.40 -20.30 46.98
CA ALA A 166 -13.90 -21.10 45.86
C ALA A 166 -15.05 -20.39 45.12
N ALA A 167 -15.98 -19.76 45.87
CA ALA A 167 -17.10 -19.00 45.28
C ALA A 167 -16.61 -17.81 44.43
N ILE A 168 -15.64 -17.03 44.93
CA ILE A 168 -15.09 -15.86 44.21
C ILE A 168 -14.28 -16.30 42.99
N SER A 169 -13.50 -17.40 43.10
CA SER A 169 -12.73 -17.96 41.98
C SER A 169 -13.67 -18.48 40.85
N ILE A 170 -14.75 -19.15 41.18
CA ILE A 170 -15.74 -19.61 40.23
C ILE A 170 -16.46 -18.40 39.59
N PHE A 171 -16.86 -17.42 40.38
CA PHE A 171 -17.48 -16.20 39.86
C PHE A 171 -16.55 -15.46 38.88
N SER A 172 -15.27 -15.28 39.24
CA SER A 172 -14.26 -14.69 38.37
C SER A 172 -14.10 -15.44 37.05
N LEU A 173 -14.07 -16.80 37.11
CA LEU A 173 -14.00 -17.63 35.91
C LEU A 173 -15.23 -17.45 35.02
N ILE A 174 -16.44 -17.40 35.59
CA ILE A 174 -17.68 -17.18 34.85
C ILE A 174 -17.64 -15.80 34.14
N VAL A 175 -17.22 -14.74 34.83
CA VAL A 175 -17.10 -13.40 34.27
C VAL A 175 -16.11 -13.41 33.09
N CYS A 176 -14.97 -14.08 33.22
CA CYS A 176 -14.02 -14.25 32.12
C CYS A 176 -14.64 -14.96 30.90
N LEU A 177 -15.35 -16.08 31.12
CA LEU A 177 -15.99 -16.83 30.03
C LEU A 177 -17.05 -15.98 29.31
N ILE A 178 -17.81 -15.19 30.06
CA ILE A 178 -18.79 -14.25 29.49
C ILE A 178 -18.07 -13.17 28.65
N ALA A 179 -16.98 -12.62 29.16
CA ALA A 179 -16.19 -11.61 28.44
C ALA A 179 -15.62 -12.19 27.13
N VAL A 180 -15.03 -13.39 27.17
CA VAL A 180 -14.55 -14.09 25.98
C VAL A 180 -15.67 -14.32 24.96
N TYR A 181 -16.83 -14.79 25.43
CA TYR A 181 -17.99 -14.99 24.56
C TYR A 181 -18.47 -13.70 23.86
N ILE A 182 -18.54 -12.60 24.62
CA ILE A 182 -18.96 -11.29 24.09
C ILE A 182 -17.92 -10.78 23.06
N LEU A 183 -16.62 -10.87 23.38
CA LEU A 183 -15.55 -10.39 22.49
C LEU A 183 -15.49 -11.23 21.22
N LYS A 184 -15.66 -12.55 21.31
CA LYS A 184 -15.75 -13.43 20.13
C LYS A 184 -16.99 -13.12 19.27
N LYS A 185 -18.14 -12.88 19.88
CA LYS A 185 -19.37 -12.50 19.16
C LYS A 185 -19.25 -11.17 18.42
N LYS A 186 -18.41 -10.26 18.95
CA LYS A 186 -18.11 -8.95 18.30
C LYS A 186 -16.96 -9.01 17.29
N HIS A 187 -16.43 -10.19 16.96
CA HIS A 187 -15.29 -10.36 16.04
C HIS A 187 -14.06 -9.53 16.44
N ILE A 188 -13.81 -9.40 17.76
CA ILE A 188 -12.64 -8.72 18.30
C ILE A 188 -11.54 -9.75 18.62
N LEU A 189 -11.96 -10.99 18.89
CA LEU A 189 -11.14 -12.19 19.14
C LEU A 189 -11.32 -13.17 18.00
#